data_9277c54c337218b16c1ea256f65e40b0
#
_entry.id   9277c54c337218b16c1ea256f65e40b0
#
_cell.length_a   1.000
_cell.length_b   1.000
_cell.length_c   1.000
_cell.angle_alpha   90.00
_cell.angle_beta   90.00
_cell.angle_gamma   90.00
#
_symmetry.space_group_name_H-M   'P 1'
#
loop_
_entity.id
_entity.type
_entity.pdbx_description
1 polymer ?
#
loop_
_entity_poly.entity_id
_entity_poly.type
_entity_poly.pdbx_seq_one_letter_code
_entity_poly.pdbx_strand_id
1 'polypeptide(L)'
;PDFKTPKHVVDAAKKALDDGHHGYVLSNGILECRQAVSRKIKKLYNQDIDPERIIIMPGGKPTMHYAIQCFGEPGVEIIHPTPAFPIYESMINYTGSTPVPYDLTKDKDLKFNAEEILSLITDKTRLLILINPNNPTGSFVEKPEIDKLAQGLEKHPHVTILSDEIYSRQIFDGKEMPTFFNYPKLRERLIVLEGWSKAYSMTGWRLGWSFWPEHLVEHVNKLLINSVSCVNAAAQYAGIAALDGPDDSIHQMMEKFTARRDLIHKGLNDLPGVECSLPGGAFYAFPKVKETGMTGREFCKKAMHEAGVAIVPGTAFGQTCQDYVRFSFAASRDNISQALENIKKMLK
;
A
#
# COMPACT_ATOMS: atom_id res chain seq x y z
N PRO A 1 -0.08 10.49 -9.95
CA PRO A 1 -0.87 11.47 -9.19
C PRO A 1 -0.56 12.89 -9.65
N ASP A 2 -1.57 13.71 -9.78
CA ASP A 2 -1.50 15.10 -10.29
C ASP A 2 -1.38 16.16 -9.17
N PHE A 3 -1.40 15.73 -7.91
CA PHE A 3 -1.20 16.60 -6.77
C PHE A 3 0.28 16.93 -6.57
N LYS A 4 0.55 18.19 -6.20
CA LYS A 4 1.90 18.63 -5.84
C LYS A 4 2.19 18.33 -4.37
N THR A 5 3.45 18.06 -4.06
CA THR A 5 3.94 18.05 -2.67
C THR A 5 3.62 19.39 -2.00
N PRO A 6 3.11 19.42 -0.75
CA PRO A 6 2.78 20.65 -0.04
C PRO A 6 3.98 21.62 0.04
N LYS A 7 3.70 22.93 -0.09
CA LYS A 7 4.75 23.96 -0.18
C LYS A 7 5.69 23.95 1.03
N HIS A 8 5.16 23.83 2.26
CA HIS A 8 5.97 23.80 3.47
C HIS A 8 6.95 22.62 3.51
N VAL A 9 6.58 21.48 2.91
CA VAL A 9 7.44 20.29 2.77
C VAL A 9 8.59 20.57 1.81
N VAL A 10 8.29 21.19 0.66
CA VAL A 10 9.30 21.57 -0.34
C VAL A 10 10.27 22.62 0.24
N ASP A 11 9.73 23.62 0.96
CA ASP A 11 10.56 24.67 1.58
C ASP A 11 11.49 24.08 2.66
N ALA A 12 11.03 23.11 3.44
CA ALA A 12 11.86 22.41 4.42
C ALA A 12 13.05 21.65 3.77
N ALA A 13 12.82 21.01 2.61
CA ALA A 13 13.92 20.39 1.87
C ALA A 13 14.94 21.40 1.37
N LYS A 14 14.49 22.53 0.81
CA LYS A 14 15.38 23.60 0.35
C LYS A 14 16.22 24.12 1.50
N LYS A 15 15.57 24.43 2.64
CA LYS A 15 16.27 24.86 3.84
C LYS A 15 17.31 23.85 4.30
N ALA A 16 16.97 22.55 4.32
CA ALA A 16 17.92 21.50 4.71
C ALA A 16 19.15 21.47 3.79
N LEU A 17 18.98 21.69 2.49
CA LEU A 17 20.12 21.80 1.56
C LEU A 17 20.95 23.06 1.83
N ASP A 18 20.32 24.23 2.06
CA ASP A 18 20.98 25.48 2.39
C ASP A 18 21.76 25.39 3.71
N ASP A 19 21.21 24.64 4.69
CA ASP A 19 21.84 24.37 5.99
C ASP A 19 22.98 23.32 5.91
N GLY A 20 23.24 22.72 4.73
CA GLY A 20 24.32 21.76 4.52
C GLY A 20 23.97 20.29 4.83
N HIS A 21 22.71 19.94 4.99
CA HIS A 21 22.26 18.56 5.22
C HIS A 21 22.26 17.71 3.93
N HIS A 22 23.43 17.48 3.35
CA HIS A 22 23.61 16.73 2.10
C HIS A 22 24.71 15.65 2.18
N GLY A 23 25.25 15.38 3.37
CA GLY A 23 26.17 14.28 3.63
C GLY A 23 25.45 12.98 4.00
N TYR A 24 26.24 11.94 4.30
CA TYR A 24 25.73 10.70 4.87
C TYR A 24 25.09 10.94 6.23
N VAL A 25 24.00 10.21 6.50
CA VAL A 25 23.32 10.17 7.78
C VAL A 25 23.24 8.72 8.28
N LEU A 26 22.66 8.51 9.45
CA LEU A 26 22.42 7.15 9.96
C LEU A 26 21.60 6.34 8.94
N SER A 27 21.97 5.09 8.75
CA SER A 27 21.33 4.19 7.78
C SER A 27 19.85 3.97 8.06
N ASN A 28 19.46 3.84 9.34
CA ASN A 28 18.06 3.73 9.76
C ASN A 28 17.31 5.07 9.77
N GLY A 29 17.95 6.16 9.33
CA GLY A 29 17.39 7.52 9.29
C GLY A 29 17.78 8.38 10.50
N ILE A 30 17.70 9.71 10.31
CA ILE A 30 17.98 10.66 11.39
C ILE A 30 16.96 10.48 12.53
N LEU A 31 17.43 10.65 13.77
CA LEU A 31 16.61 10.42 14.96
C LEU A 31 15.35 11.29 14.95
N GLU A 32 15.48 12.55 14.56
CA GLU A 32 14.39 13.51 14.49
C GLU A 32 13.28 13.05 13.53
N CYS A 33 13.63 12.40 12.42
CA CYS A 33 12.65 11.85 11.47
C CYS A 33 11.93 10.63 12.06
N ARG A 34 12.65 9.73 12.71
CA ARG A 34 12.07 8.56 13.41
C ARG A 34 11.15 8.99 14.54
N GLN A 35 11.55 10.01 15.31
CA GLN A 35 10.72 10.63 16.35
C GLN A 35 9.45 11.30 15.78
N ALA A 36 9.55 11.97 14.62
CA ALA A 36 8.39 12.55 13.95
C ALA A 36 7.38 11.48 13.53
N VAL A 37 7.85 10.32 13.04
CA VAL A 37 6.98 9.16 12.76
C VAL A 37 6.30 8.67 14.03
N SER A 38 7.04 8.51 15.14
CA SER A 38 6.47 8.09 16.43
C SER A 38 5.40 9.07 16.92
N ARG A 39 5.66 10.39 16.86
CA ARG A 39 4.66 11.43 17.20
C ARG A 39 3.42 11.32 16.32
N LYS A 40 3.58 11.08 15.01
CA LYS A 40 2.44 10.94 14.09
C LYS A 40 1.59 9.71 14.43
N ILE A 41 2.20 8.57 14.72
CA ILE A 41 1.52 7.35 15.15
C ILE A 41 0.74 7.62 16.46
N LYS A 42 1.36 8.31 17.43
CA LYS A 42 0.68 8.71 18.67
C LYS A 42 -0.53 9.60 18.40
N LYS A 43 -0.37 10.60 17.53
CA LYS A 43 -1.46 11.53 17.16
C LYS A 43 -2.62 10.81 16.47
N LEU A 44 -2.33 9.86 15.55
CA LEU A 44 -3.36 9.21 14.74
C LEU A 44 -4.03 8.04 15.45
N TYR A 45 -3.28 7.24 16.19
CA TYR A 45 -3.72 5.94 16.71
C TYR A 45 -3.66 5.83 18.23
N ASN A 46 -3.19 6.88 18.92
CA ASN A 46 -2.94 6.90 20.37
C ASN A 46 -2.00 5.76 20.86
N GLN A 47 -1.05 5.36 20.01
CA GLN A 47 -0.05 4.32 20.31
C GLN A 47 1.31 4.93 20.52
N ASP A 48 2.00 4.50 21.60
CA ASP A 48 3.40 4.86 21.86
C ASP A 48 4.30 3.84 21.18
N ILE A 49 5.15 4.33 20.28
CA ILE A 49 6.08 3.51 19.49
C ILE A 49 7.49 4.04 19.72
N ASP A 50 8.41 3.13 20.06
CA ASP A 50 9.82 3.46 20.22
C ASP A 50 10.41 3.87 18.85
N PRO A 51 11.00 5.08 18.73
CA PRO A 51 11.67 5.51 17.52
C PRO A 51 12.84 4.59 17.09
N GLU A 52 13.44 3.84 17.99
CA GLU A 52 14.51 2.89 17.65
C GLU A 52 14.00 1.68 16.85
N ARG A 53 12.70 1.42 16.88
CA ARG A 53 12.04 0.38 16.08
C ARG A 53 11.56 0.88 14.72
N ILE A 54 11.78 2.16 14.41
CA ILE A 54 11.41 2.79 13.15
C ILE A 54 12.64 2.89 12.26
N ILE A 55 12.50 2.45 11.02
CA ILE A 55 13.55 2.55 9.99
C ILE A 55 13.03 3.38 8.83
N ILE A 56 13.78 4.44 8.47
CA ILE A 56 13.48 5.26 7.29
C ILE A 56 14.02 4.54 6.06
N MET A 57 13.19 4.45 5.02
CA MET A 57 13.45 3.67 3.81
C MET A 57 13.40 4.55 2.56
N PRO A 58 14.11 4.22 1.47
CA PRO A 58 13.98 4.92 0.20
C PRO A 58 12.67 4.53 -0.54
N GLY A 59 11.53 4.92 0.04
CA GLY A 59 10.18 4.51 -0.32
C GLY A 59 9.75 3.21 0.37
N GLY A 60 8.54 2.71 0.09
CA GLY A 60 8.00 1.51 0.75
C GLY A 60 8.58 0.17 0.24
N LYS A 61 9.08 0.11 -1.00
CA LYS A 61 9.52 -1.16 -1.60
C LYS A 61 10.62 -1.91 -0.85
N PRO A 62 11.65 -1.26 -0.29
CA PRO A 62 12.68 -1.98 0.48
C PRO A 62 12.11 -2.72 1.69
N THR A 63 11.09 -2.19 2.36
CA THR A 63 10.42 -2.89 3.47
C THR A 63 9.79 -4.19 3.01
N MET A 64 9.08 -4.19 1.86
CA MET A 64 8.49 -5.39 1.27
C MET A 64 9.57 -6.44 0.97
N HIS A 65 10.66 -5.98 0.35
CA HIS A 65 11.79 -6.82 -0.04
C HIS A 65 12.49 -7.44 1.17
N TYR A 66 12.86 -6.62 2.15
CA TYR A 66 13.59 -7.08 3.33
C TYR A 66 12.72 -7.97 4.24
N ALA A 67 11.43 -7.66 4.40
CA ALA A 67 10.53 -8.50 5.16
C ALA A 67 10.48 -9.93 4.58
N ILE A 68 10.33 -10.05 3.25
CA ILE A 68 10.31 -11.36 2.61
C ILE A 68 11.68 -12.04 2.70
N GLN A 69 12.79 -11.30 2.54
CA GLN A 69 14.14 -11.87 2.68
C GLN A 69 14.44 -12.38 4.10
N CYS A 70 13.94 -11.71 5.14
CA CYS A 70 14.15 -12.14 6.52
C CYS A 70 13.48 -13.48 6.86
N PHE A 71 12.40 -13.82 6.17
CA PHE A 71 11.58 -15.01 6.48
C PHE A 71 11.56 -16.04 5.36
N GLY A 72 11.95 -15.65 4.14
CA GLY A 72 11.82 -16.47 2.96
C GLY A 72 13.01 -17.40 2.73
N GLU A 73 12.73 -18.72 2.68
CA GLU A 73 13.67 -19.75 2.27
C GLU A 73 12.91 -20.98 1.73
N PRO A 74 13.59 -21.93 1.04
CA PRO A 74 12.95 -23.16 0.60
C PRO A 74 12.32 -23.95 1.77
N GLY A 75 11.05 -24.33 1.60
CA GLY A 75 10.27 -25.06 2.61
C GLY A 75 9.43 -24.17 3.53
N VAL A 76 9.61 -22.87 3.48
CA VAL A 76 8.77 -21.89 4.18
C VAL A 76 7.55 -21.50 3.34
N GLU A 77 6.44 -21.28 4.00
CA GLU A 77 5.21 -20.75 3.41
C GLU A 77 5.02 -19.28 3.79
N ILE A 78 4.66 -18.46 2.81
CA ILE A 78 4.32 -17.05 3.00
C ILE A 78 2.90 -16.80 2.49
N ILE A 79 2.01 -16.41 3.40
CA ILE A 79 0.61 -16.10 3.08
C ILE A 79 0.52 -14.65 2.56
N HIS A 80 -0.14 -14.47 1.41
CA HIS A 80 -0.27 -13.17 0.78
C HIS A 80 -1.61 -13.01 0.03
N PRO A 81 -2.10 -11.77 -0.21
CA PRO A 81 -3.32 -11.56 -0.99
C PRO A 81 -3.12 -11.84 -2.48
N THR A 82 -4.17 -12.30 -3.14
CA THR A 82 -4.32 -12.26 -4.58
C THR A 82 -5.71 -11.70 -4.95
N PRO A 83 -5.80 -10.64 -5.77
CA PRO A 83 -4.72 -9.85 -6.37
C PRO A 83 -3.94 -9.00 -5.35
N ALA A 84 -2.66 -8.77 -5.66
CA ALA A 84 -1.80 -7.92 -4.86
C ALA A 84 -0.77 -7.14 -5.71
N PHE A 85 -0.07 -6.21 -5.08
CA PHE A 85 1.04 -5.52 -5.73
C PHE A 85 2.14 -6.53 -6.10
N PRO A 86 2.61 -6.56 -7.37
CA PRO A 86 3.38 -7.69 -7.93
C PRO A 86 4.67 -8.08 -7.20
N ILE A 87 5.28 -7.14 -6.46
CA ILE A 87 6.55 -7.39 -5.76
C ILE A 87 6.42 -8.52 -4.72
N TYR A 88 5.26 -8.69 -4.10
CA TYR A 88 5.07 -9.68 -3.04
C TYR A 88 5.27 -11.09 -3.57
N GLU A 89 4.48 -11.52 -4.54
CA GLU A 89 4.61 -12.85 -5.14
C GLU A 89 5.98 -13.05 -5.82
N SER A 90 6.49 -12.00 -6.50
CA SER A 90 7.81 -12.04 -7.14
C SER A 90 8.93 -12.30 -6.14
N MET A 91 8.90 -11.64 -4.98
CA MET A 91 9.92 -11.82 -3.94
C MET A 91 9.77 -13.13 -3.19
N ILE A 92 8.55 -13.61 -2.93
CA ILE A 92 8.31 -14.92 -2.35
C ILE A 92 8.94 -15.99 -3.23
N ASN A 93 8.65 -15.97 -4.54
CA ASN A 93 9.23 -16.90 -5.49
C ASN A 93 10.76 -16.77 -5.60
N TYR A 94 11.30 -15.55 -5.53
CA TYR A 94 12.74 -15.30 -5.58
C TYR A 94 13.50 -15.95 -4.41
N THR A 95 12.91 -15.99 -3.21
CA THR A 95 13.51 -16.64 -2.04
C THR A 95 13.39 -18.16 -2.05
N GLY A 96 12.64 -18.74 -2.98
CA GLY A 96 12.32 -20.18 -3.03
C GLY A 96 11.24 -20.59 -2.03
N SER A 97 10.59 -19.65 -1.36
CA SER A 97 9.44 -19.92 -0.49
C SER A 97 8.20 -20.30 -1.29
N THR A 98 7.27 -20.97 -0.63
CA THR A 98 5.98 -21.32 -1.21
C THR A 98 5.00 -20.18 -1.00
N PRO A 99 4.49 -19.55 -2.08
CA PRO A 99 3.41 -18.56 -1.95
C PRO A 99 2.09 -19.26 -1.61
N VAL A 100 1.40 -18.80 -0.57
CA VAL A 100 0.08 -19.28 -0.15
C VAL A 100 -0.92 -18.14 -0.31
N PRO A 101 -1.64 -18.06 -1.44
CA PRO A 101 -2.54 -16.93 -1.68
C PRO A 101 -3.88 -17.10 -0.95
N TYR A 102 -4.39 -16.00 -0.36
CA TYR A 102 -5.81 -15.85 -0.05
C TYR A 102 -6.47 -14.98 -1.13
N ASP A 103 -7.59 -15.47 -1.67
CA ASP A 103 -8.17 -14.92 -2.90
C ASP A 103 -9.29 -13.91 -2.62
N LEU A 104 -8.99 -12.63 -2.83
CA LEU A 104 -9.93 -11.53 -2.66
C LEU A 104 -11.09 -11.57 -3.66
N THR A 105 -10.93 -12.25 -4.80
CA THR A 105 -12.01 -12.31 -5.83
C THR A 105 -13.19 -13.19 -5.42
N LYS A 106 -13.07 -13.92 -4.32
CA LYS A 106 -14.16 -14.69 -3.72
C LYS A 106 -15.20 -13.82 -3.02
N ASP A 107 -14.82 -12.63 -2.61
CA ASP A 107 -15.71 -11.63 -2.03
C ASP A 107 -16.13 -10.59 -3.07
N LYS A 108 -17.41 -10.22 -3.09
CA LYS A 108 -17.95 -9.25 -4.07
C LYS A 108 -17.32 -7.86 -3.96
N ASP A 109 -16.88 -7.48 -2.76
CA ASP A 109 -16.23 -6.20 -2.48
C ASP A 109 -14.70 -6.34 -2.47
N LEU A 110 -14.18 -7.51 -2.88
CA LEU A 110 -12.74 -7.82 -2.97
C LEU A 110 -12.01 -7.67 -1.62
N LYS A 111 -12.70 -8.00 -0.52
CA LYS A 111 -12.17 -7.98 0.84
C LYS A 111 -11.67 -9.36 1.25
N PHE A 112 -10.73 -9.42 2.18
CA PHE A 112 -10.34 -10.69 2.76
C PHE A 112 -11.32 -11.13 3.87
N ASN A 113 -11.32 -12.44 4.14
CA ASN A 113 -11.99 -13.06 5.27
C ASN A 113 -10.94 -13.58 6.25
N ALA A 114 -11.06 -13.20 7.54
CA ALA A 114 -10.09 -13.57 8.57
C ALA A 114 -10.04 -15.08 8.81
N GLU A 115 -11.18 -15.76 8.78
CA GLU A 115 -11.25 -17.21 8.99
C GLU A 115 -10.55 -17.98 7.86
N GLU A 116 -10.70 -17.50 6.60
CA GLU A 116 -9.97 -18.06 5.46
C GLU A 116 -8.46 -17.91 5.68
N ILE A 117 -7.97 -16.71 6.01
CA ILE A 117 -6.55 -16.48 6.25
C ILE A 117 -6.02 -17.38 7.37
N LEU A 118 -6.74 -17.45 8.49
CA LEU A 118 -6.33 -18.27 9.64
C LEU A 118 -6.29 -19.76 9.30
N SER A 119 -7.18 -20.23 8.43
CA SER A 119 -7.21 -21.64 7.99
C SER A 119 -6.04 -22.04 7.09
N LEU A 120 -5.36 -21.06 6.48
CA LEU A 120 -4.18 -21.28 5.63
C LEU A 120 -2.88 -21.43 6.43
N ILE A 121 -2.89 -21.10 7.74
CA ILE A 121 -1.68 -21.14 8.57
C ILE A 121 -1.31 -22.59 8.88
N THR A 122 -0.07 -22.94 8.58
CA THR A 122 0.55 -24.24 8.92
C THR A 122 1.80 -24.02 9.78
N ASP A 123 2.42 -25.11 10.23
CA ASP A 123 3.70 -25.07 10.95
C ASP A 123 4.87 -24.54 10.09
N LYS A 124 4.69 -24.48 8.76
CA LYS A 124 5.68 -23.92 7.81
C LYS A 124 5.50 -22.44 7.55
N THR A 125 4.36 -21.87 7.93
CA THR A 125 4.06 -20.45 7.72
C THR A 125 4.98 -19.59 8.59
N ARG A 126 5.68 -18.59 7.99
CA ARG A 126 6.55 -17.66 8.73
C ARG A 126 6.13 -16.20 8.56
N LEU A 127 5.48 -15.85 7.47
CA LEU A 127 5.07 -14.48 7.18
C LEU A 127 3.65 -14.47 6.64
N LEU A 128 2.83 -13.56 7.19
CA LEU A 128 1.53 -13.18 6.66
C LEU A 128 1.61 -11.74 6.15
N ILE A 129 1.28 -11.53 4.89
CA ILE A 129 1.25 -10.21 4.25
C ILE A 129 -0.19 -9.74 4.13
N LEU A 130 -0.46 -8.55 4.66
CA LEU A 130 -1.74 -7.86 4.59
C LEU A 130 -1.55 -6.53 3.89
N ILE A 131 -2.48 -6.14 3.02
CA ILE A 131 -2.46 -4.86 2.30
C ILE A 131 -3.82 -4.20 2.50
N ASN A 132 -3.88 -3.15 3.33
CA ASN A 132 -5.14 -2.47 3.63
C ASN A 132 -4.93 -0.95 3.79
N PRO A 133 -5.57 -0.11 2.96
CA PRO A 133 -6.33 -0.41 1.73
C PRO A 133 -5.51 -1.08 0.64
N ASN A 134 -6.17 -1.91 -0.18
CA ASN A 134 -5.50 -2.79 -1.14
C ASN A 134 -5.19 -2.11 -2.49
N ASN A 135 -4.03 -2.40 -3.02
CA ASN A 135 -3.66 -2.21 -4.41
C ASN A 135 -3.48 -3.60 -5.06
N PRO A 136 -4.30 -4.00 -6.04
CA PRO A 136 -4.96 -3.15 -7.05
C PRO A 136 -6.45 -2.86 -6.81
N THR A 137 -7.10 -3.47 -5.82
CA THR A 137 -8.56 -3.54 -5.77
C THR A 137 -9.25 -2.25 -5.31
N GLY A 138 -8.55 -1.41 -4.54
CA GLY A 138 -9.17 -0.28 -3.84
C GLY A 138 -10.04 -0.72 -2.66
N SER A 139 -10.10 -2.02 -2.35
CA SER A 139 -10.88 -2.52 -1.22
C SER A 139 -10.30 -2.05 0.11
N PHE A 140 -11.19 -1.92 1.08
CA PHE A 140 -10.83 -1.56 2.45
C PHE A 140 -11.53 -2.50 3.43
N VAL A 141 -10.74 -3.14 4.27
CA VAL A 141 -11.23 -4.06 5.30
C VAL A 141 -11.38 -3.30 6.61
N GLU A 142 -12.55 -3.39 7.22
CA GLU A 142 -12.92 -2.63 8.40
C GLU A 142 -12.49 -3.33 9.68
N LYS A 143 -12.49 -2.59 10.78
CA LYS A 143 -12.01 -3.01 12.09
C LYS A 143 -12.57 -4.37 12.58
N PRO A 144 -13.86 -4.71 12.44
CA PRO A 144 -14.37 -5.99 12.94
C PRO A 144 -13.67 -7.22 12.35
N GLU A 145 -13.31 -7.17 11.08
CA GLU A 145 -12.61 -8.27 10.42
C GLU A 145 -11.12 -8.31 10.79
N ILE A 146 -10.50 -7.13 10.97
CA ILE A 146 -9.14 -7.02 11.51
C ILE A 146 -9.07 -7.53 12.95
N ASP A 147 -10.07 -7.21 13.79
CA ASP A 147 -10.16 -7.72 15.19
C ASP A 147 -10.17 -9.26 15.21
N LYS A 148 -10.99 -9.90 14.37
CA LYS A 148 -11.05 -11.37 14.28
C LYS A 148 -9.69 -11.97 13.87
N LEU A 149 -9.08 -11.37 12.84
CA LEU A 149 -7.76 -11.83 12.37
C LEU A 149 -6.71 -11.69 13.46
N ALA A 150 -6.65 -10.54 14.13
CA ALA A 150 -5.68 -10.27 15.18
C ALA A 150 -5.85 -11.24 16.37
N GLN A 151 -7.08 -11.51 16.81
CA GLN A 151 -7.37 -12.49 17.86
C GLN A 151 -6.98 -13.91 17.45
N GLY A 152 -7.27 -14.30 16.20
CA GLY A 152 -6.88 -15.61 15.68
C GLY A 152 -5.36 -15.79 15.63
N LEU A 153 -4.65 -14.75 15.20
CA LEU A 153 -3.19 -14.74 15.12
C LEU A 153 -2.50 -14.90 16.48
N GLU A 154 -3.13 -14.56 17.60
CA GLU A 154 -2.56 -14.81 18.93
C GLU A 154 -2.25 -16.30 19.18
N LYS A 155 -2.96 -17.20 18.48
CA LYS A 155 -2.74 -18.67 18.57
C LYS A 155 -1.59 -19.16 17.68
N HIS A 156 -1.03 -18.31 16.83
CA HIS A 156 0.03 -18.64 15.86
C HIS A 156 1.27 -17.76 16.09
N PRO A 157 1.99 -17.92 17.24
CA PRO A 157 3.09 -17.03 17.63
C PRO A 157 4.31 -17.10 16.69
N HIS A 158 4.43 -18.14 15.87
CA HIS A 158 5.50 -18.37 14.90
C HIS A 158 5.31 -17.56 13.60
N VAL A 159 4.15 -16.93 13.40
CA VAL A 159 3.83 -16.17 12.18
C VAL A 159 4.09 -14.68 12.41
N THR A 160 5.00 -14.10 11.63
CA THR A 160 5.21 -12.64 11.57
C THR A 160 4.19 -11.99 10.64
N ILE A 161 3.81 -10.77 10.94
CA ILE A 161 2.80 -10.01 10.19
C ILE A 161 3.50 -8.85 9.50
N LEU A 162 3.35 -8.74 8.17
CA LEU A 162 3.66 -7.53 7.40
C LEU A 162 2.35 -6.84 7.05
N SER A 163 2.08 -5.70 7.69
CA SER A 163 0.94 -4.84 7.39
C SER A 163 1.38 -3.70 6.48
N ASP A 164 1.00 -3.78 5.21
CA ASP A 164 1.19 -2.69 4.24
C ASP A 164 0.04 -1.69 4.39
N GLU A 165 0.33 -0.59 5.06
CA GLU A 165 -0.59 0.48 5.39
C GLU A 165 -0.32 1.76 4.57
N ILE A 166 0.37 1.66 3.43
CA ILE A 166 0.81 2.81 2.61
C ILE A 166 -0.34 3.73 2.16
N TYR A 167 -1.57 3.24 2.17
CA TYR A 167 -2.79 4.00 1.85
C TYR A 167 -3.61 4.36 3.10
N SER A 168 -3.06 4.26 4.32
CA SER A 168 -3.72 4.50 5.60
C SER A 168 -4.45 5.85 5.70
N ARG A 169 -3.95 6.88 4.99
CA ARG A 169 -4.55 8.22 4.93
C ARG A 169 -5.47 8.44 3.72
N GLN A 170 -5.71 7.40 2.93
CA GLN A 170 -6.56 7.43 1.73
C GLN A 170 -7.71 6.44 1.87
N ILE A 171 -8.57 6.70 2.85
CA ILE A 171 -9.76 5.93 3.20
C ILE A 171 -10.95 6.85 3.03
N PHE A 172 -12.03 6.32 2.43
CA PHE A 172 -13.22 7.08 2.09
C PHE A 172 -14.31 6.96 3.14
N ASP A 173 -15.33 7.81 3.03
CA ASP A 173 -16.60 7.76 3.77
C ASP A 173 -16.44 7.92 5.28
N GLY A 174 -15.43 8.69 5.73
CA GLY A 174 -15.18 8.98 7.15
C GLY A 174 -14.75 7.77 7.98
N LYS A 175 -14.35 6.67 7.34
CA LYS A 175 -13.87 5.47 8.03
C LYS A 175 -12.45 5.68 8.56
N GLU A 176 -12.12 4.97 9.64
CA GLU A 176 -10.82 5.01 10.29
C GLU A 176 -9.95 3.81 9.90
N MET A 177 -8.64 4.01 9.85
CA MET A 177 -7.67 2.94 9.59
C MET A 177 -7.58 1.98 10.78
N PRO A 178 -7.94 0.70 10.62
CA PRO A 178 -7.77 -0.31 11.66
C PRO A 178 -6.33 -0.83 11.68
N THR A 179 -5.38 0.04 12.07
CA THR A 179 -3.95 -0.30 12.08
C THR A 179 -3.63 -1.44 13.03
N PHE A 180 -2.64 -2.26 12.67
CA PHE A 180 -2.14 -3.32 13.56
C PHE A 180 -1.38 -2.81 14.78
N PHE A 181 -1.02 -1.54 14.86
CA PHE A 181 -0.50 -0.94 16.11
C PHE A 181 -1.48 -1.04 17.28
N ASN A 182 -2.78 -1.18 17.03
CA ASN A 182 -3.82 -1.33 18.06
C ASN A 182 -3.83 -2.70 18.77
N TYR A 183 -2.96 -3.64 18.35
CA TYR A 183 -2.88 -5.00 18.91
C TYR A 183 -1.50 -5.25 19.56
N PRO A 184 -1.27 -4.77 20.81
CA PRO A 184 0.04 -4.79 21.45
C PRO A 184 0.62 -6.19 21.62
N LYS A 185 -0.20 -7.24 21.77
CA LYS A 185 0.26 -8.64 21.84
C LYS A 185 0.94 -9.14 20.55
N LEU A 186 0.65 -8.52 19.42
CA LEU A 186 1.24 -8.87 18.12
C LEU A 186 2.51 -8.06 17.81
N ARG A 187 2.80 -7.01 18.60
CA ARG A 187 3.82 -6.00 18.29
C ARG A 187 5.23 -6.55 18.14
N GLU A 188 5.57 -7.63 18.88
CA GLU A 188 6.89 -8.26 18.79
C GLU A 188 7.10 -9.13 17.54
N ARG A 189 6.12 -9.22 16.68
CA ARG A 189 6.15 -9.90 15.38
C ARG A 189 5.39 -9.13 14.29
N LEU A 190 5.26 -7.83 14.50
CA LEU A 190 4.59 -6.91 13.57
C LEU A 190 5.63 -6.08 12.81
N ILE A 191 5.51 -6.07 11.50
CA ILE A 191 6.17 -5.14 10.59
C ILE A 191 5.07 -4.26 10.00
N VAL A 192 5.18 -2.94 10.12
CA VAL A 192 4.27 -2.00 9.45
C VAL A 192 5.04 -1.26 8.38
N LEU A 193 4.48 -1.20 7.19
CA LEU A 193 4.99 -0.42 6.07
C LEU A 193 4.06 0.77 5.85
N GLU A 194 4.63 1.97 5.87
CA GLU A 194 3.95 3.20 5.49
C GLU A 194 4.96 4.20 4.87
N GLY A 195 4.53 5.41 4.59
CA GLY A 195 5.43 6.45 4.09
C GLY A 195 4.73 7.66 3.49
N TRP A 196 5.52 8.56 2.97
CA TRP A 196 5.06 9.87 2.50
C TRP A 196 4.54 9.86 1.06
N SER A 197 4.85 8.81 0.30
CA SER A 197 4.61 8.75 -1.15
C SER A 197 3.16 9.06 -1.54
N LYS A 198 2.18 8.59 -0.76
CA LYS A 198 0.76 8.64 -1.11
C LYS A 198 0.04 9.79 -0.41
N ALA A 199 0.12 9.85 0.91
CA ALA A 199 -0.56 10.85 1.71
C ALA A 199 -0.08 12.28 1.43
N TYR A 200 1.21 12.45 1.11
CA TYR A 200 1.82 13.78 0.92
C TYR A 200 2.24 14.08 -0.53
N SER A 201 1.79 13.25 -1.49
CA SER A 201 2.16 13.41 -2.91
C SER A 201 3.67 13.45 -3.14
N MET A 202 4.41 12.57 -2.47
CA MET A 202 5.87 12.53 -2.44
C MET A 202 6.44 11.28 -3.14
N THR A 203 5.82 10.81 -4.22
CA THR A 203 6.24 9.56 -4.90
C THR A 203 7.68 9.61 -5.41
N GLY A 204 8.10 10.76 -5.95
CA GLY A 204 9.46 10.99 -6.49
C GLY A 204 10.53 11.28 -5.43
N TRP A 205 10.14 11.60 -4.19
CA TRP A 205 11.09 11.88 -3.09
C TRP A 205 11.78 10.63 -2.55
N ARG A 206 11.22 9.44 -2.86
CA ARG A 206 11.73 8.16 -2.40
C ARG A 206 11.89 8.12 -0.88
N LEU A 207 10.85 8.46 -0.14
CA LEU A 207 10.82 8.49 1.31
C LEU A 207 9.68 7.62 1.83
N GLY A 208 10.01 6.65 2.67
CA GLY A 208 9.10 5.73 3.36
C GLY A 208 9.61 5.43 4.76
N TRP A 209 8.82 4.77 5.55
CA TRP A 209 9.24 4.27 6.85
C TRP A 209 8.60 2.91 7.12
N SER A 210 9.22 2.18 8.03
CA SER A 210 8.69 0.92 8.53
C SER A 210 8.98 0.76 10.01
N PHE A 211 8.05 0.10 10.69
CA PHE A 211 8.21 -0.36 12.06
C PHE A 211 8.61 -1.83 12.04
N TRP A 212 9.51 -2.24 12.95
CA TRP A 212 10.03 -3.60 13.01
C TRP A 212 10.01 -4.17 14.42
N PRO A 213 9.89 -5.50 14.57
CA PRO A 213 10.21 -6.20 15.81
C PRO A 213 11.64 -5.85 16.26
N GLU A 214 11.84 -5.65 17.55
CA GLU A 214 13.14 -5.21 18.09
C GLU A 214 14.30 -6.11 17.63
N HIS A 215 14.12 -7.42 17.70
CA HIS A 215 15.14 -8.40 17.31
C HIS A 215 15.51 -8.38 15.81
N LEU A 216 14.72 -7.76 14.96
CA LEU A 216 14.98 -7.64 13.51
C LEU A 216 15.64 -6.32 13.12
N VAL A 217 15.57 -5.29 13.95
CA VAL A 217 16.04 -3.93 13.61
C VAL A 217 17.49 -3.92 13.14
N GLU A 218 18.38 -4.58 13.90
CA GLU A 218 19.80 -4.64 13.55
C GLU A 218 20.04 -5.36 12.22
N HIS A 219 19.34 -6.46 11.97
CA HIS A 219 19.47 -7.25 10.74
C HIS A 219 18.99 -6.45 9.52
N VAL A 220 17.84 -5.78 9.63
CA VAL A 220 17.29 -4.94 8.56
C VAL A 220 18.20 -3.73 8.31
N ASN A 221 18.77 -3.15 9.36
CA ASN A 221 19.72 -2.06 9.22
C ASN A 221 20.99 -2.50 8.46
N LYS A 222 21.49 -3.71 8.69
CA LYS A 222 22.61 -4.29 7.90
C LYS A 222 22.25 -4.47 6.43
N LEU A 223 21.01 -4.93 6.14
CA LEU A 223 20.53 -5.03 4.75
C LEU A 223 20.48 -3.64 4.09
N LEU A 224 20.00 -2.64 4.82
CA LEU A 224 19.91 -1.26 4.33
C LEU A 224 21.28 -0.65 4.06
N ILE A 225 22.24 -0.81 4.98
CA ILE A 225 23.63 -0.35 4.82
C ILE A 225 24.23 -0.93 3.53
N ASN A 226 24.08 -2.24 3.31
CA ASN A 226 24.70 -2.94 2.20
C ASN A 226 23.99 -2.73 0.85
N SER A 227 22.77 -2.20 0.85
CA SER A 227 22.00 -2.01 -0.39
C SER A 227 21.89 -0.54 -0.82
N VAL A 228 21.71 0.40 0.13
CA VAL A 228 21.42 1.82 -0.19
C VAL A 228 22.19 2.82 0.68
N SER A 229 22.97 2.36 1.65
CA SER A 229 23.73 3.15 2.64
C SER A 229 22.83 3.94 3.60
N CYS A 230 22.16 4.99 3.14
CA CYS A 230 21.18 5.78 3.89
C CYS A 230 20.20 6.47 2.95
N VAL A 231 19.11 6.98 3.50
CA VAL A 231 18.14 7.78 2.76
C VAL A 231 18.61 9.23 2.70
N ASN A 232 18.32 9.92 1.61
CA ASN A 232 18.66 11.34 1.39
C ASN A 232 18.28 12.20 2.61
N ALA A 233 19.24 12.93 3.16
CA ALA A 233 19.05 13.72 4.37
C ALA A 233 18.02 14.84 4.19
N ALA A 234 18.11 15.63 3.12
CA ALA A 234 17.17 16.71 2.86
C ALA A 234 15.71 16.21 2.69
N ALA A 235 15.54 15.01 2.10
CA ALA A 235 14.22 14.38 2.01
C ALA A 235 13.68 14.00 3.40
N GLN A 236 14.52 13.60 4.35
CA GLN A 236 14.09 13.29 5.71
C GLN A 236 13.62 14.54 6.46
N TYR A 237 14.30 15.68 6.32
CA TYR A 237 13.85 16.96 6.88
C TYR A 237 12.50 17.41 6.27
N ALA A 238 12.32 17.20 4.96
CA ALA A 238 11.02 17.39 4.32
C ALA A 238 9.95 16.46 4.90
N GLY A 239 10.32 15.21 5.18
CA GLY A 239 9.45 14.23 5.81
C GLY A 239 8.99 14.65 7.21
N ILE A 240 9.89 15.19 8.02
CA ILE A 240 9.54 15.76 9.33
C ILE A 240 8.51 16.87 9.18
N ALA A 241 8.77 17.83 8.28
CA ALA A 241 7.84 18.94 8.04
C ALA A 241 6.46 18.45 7.55
N ALA A 242 6.41 17.36 6.80
CA ALA A 242 5.16 16.77 6.36
C ALA A 242 4.37 16.12 7.53
N LEU A 243 5.05 15.42 8.44
CA LEU A 243 4.41 14.72 9.56
C LEU A 243 3.96 15.68 10.67
N ASP A 244 4.79 16.66 11.01
CA ASP A 244 4.51 17.64 12.08
C ASP A 244 3.67 18.82 11.58
N GLY A 245 3.55 18.99 10.27
CA GLY A 245 2.78 20.06 9.63
C GLY A 245 1.27 19.84 9.63
N PRO A 246 0.51 20.78 9.01
CA PRO A 246 -0.94 20.70 8.92
C PRO A 246 -1.38 19.60 7.94
N ASP A 247 -2.53 18.98 8.24
CA ASP A 247 -3.14 17.94 7.42
C ASP A 247 -4.09 18.50 6.32
N ASP A 248 -4.21 19.83 6.18
CA ASP A 248 -5.15 20.48 5.23
C ASP A 248 -4.99 20.01 3.78
N SER A 249 -3.73 19.83 3.33
CA SER A 249 -3.44 19.34 1.99
C SER A 249 -3.92 17.91 1.76
N ILE A 250 -3.89 17.07 2.81
CA ILE A 250 -4.41 15.69 2.77
C ILE A 250 -5.94 15.73 2.69
N HIS A 251 -6.60 16.56 3.51
CA HIS A 251 -8.05 16.70 3.49
C HIS A 251 -8.55 17.19 2.12
N GLN A 252 -7.95 18.25 1.56
CA GLN A 252 -8.28 18.74 0.22
C GLN A 252 -8.03 17.70 -0.88
N MET A 253 -6.97 16.91 -0.76
CA MET A 253 -6.69 15.79 -1.68
C MET A 253 -7.77 14.72 -1.58
N MET A 254 -8.19 14.36 -0.36
CA MET A 254 -9.22 13.34 -0.13
C MET A 254 -10.60 13.77 -0.63
N GLU A 255 -11.00 15.03 -0.48
CA GLU A 255 -12.22 15.57 -1.09
C GLU A 255 -12.23 15.36 -2.61
N LYS A 256 -11.11 15.68 -3.28
CA LYS A 256 -10.98 15.48 -4.72
C LYS A 256 -10.98 14.00 -5.09
N PHE A 257 -10.31 13.14 -4.31
CA PHE A 257 -10.31 11.69 -4.56
C PHE A 257 -11.69 11.08 -4.36
N THR A 258 -12.47 11.53 -3.38
CA THR A 258 -13.85 11.08 -3.19
C THR A 258 -14.70 11.38 -4.44
N ALA A 259 -14.63 12.62 -4.93
CA ALA A 259 -15.36 13.00 -6.14
C ALA A 259 -14.89 12.22 -7.40
N ARG A 260 -13.60 11.88 -7.50
CA ARG A 260 -13.07 11.07 -8.60
C ARG A 260 -13.46 9.60 -8.47
N ARG A 261 -13.46 9.05 -7.25
CA ARG A 261 -13.94 7.70 -6.95
C ARG A 261 -15.39 7.52 -7.39
N ASP A 262 -16.24 8.44 -6.97
CA ASP A 262 -17.67 8.37 -7.28
C ASP A 262 -17.91 8.49 -8.80
N LEU A 263 -17.19 9.38 -9.46
CA LEU A 263 -17.23 9.53 -10.92
C LEU A 263 -16.82 8.25 -11.65
N ILE A 264 -15.65 7.67 -11.30
CA ILE A 264 -15.15 6.49 -12.00
C ILE A 264 -15.98 5.24 -11.68
N HIS A 265 -16.42 5.06 -10.41
CA HIS A 265 -17.28 3.96 -10.02
C HIS A 265 -18.60 3.96 -10.78
N LYS A 266 -19.30 5.12 -10.79
CA LYS A 266 -20.53 5.26 -11.56
C LYS A 266 -20.29 5.03 -13.05
N GLY A 267 -19.27 5.69 -13.61
CA GLY A 267 -18.98 5.60 -15.04
C GLY A 267 -18.60 4.19 -15.51
N LEU A 268 -17.88 3.41 -14.69
CA LEU A 268 -17.55 2.02 -15.01
C LEU A 268 -18.79 1.13 -14.99
N ASN A 269 -19.67 1.29 -13.99
CA ASN A 269 -20.92 0.52 -13.91
C ASN A 269 -21.97 0.95 -14.94
N ASP A 270 -21.83 2.12 -15.56
CA ASP A 270 -22.65 2.56 -16.70
C ASP A 270 -22.16 1.97 -18.06
N LEU A 271 -21.01 1.25 -18.08
CA LEU A 271 -20.49 0.58 -19.26
C LEU A 271 -21.11 -0.83 -19.42
N PRO A 272 -21.48 -1.23 -20.65
CA PRO A 272 -22.04 -2.56 -20.87
C PRO A 272 -21.00 -3.67 -20.56
N GLY A 273 -21.40 -4.63 -19.73
CA GLY A 273 -20.59 -5.79 -19.38
C GLY A 273 -19.43 -5.51 -18.39
N VAL A 274 -19.44 -4.36 -17.73
CA VAL A 274 -18.43 -3.99 -16.72
C VAL A 274 -19.10 -3.91 -15.35
N GLU A 275 -18.50 -4.55 -14.35
CA GLU A 275 -18.95 -4.53 -12.95
C GLU A 275 -17.79 -4.07 -12.05
N CYS A 276 -18.03 -3.04 -11.24
CA CYS A 276 -17.03 -2.47 -10.35
C CYS A 276 -17.61 -2.30 -8.94
N SER A 277 -16.97 -2.92 -7.94
CA SER A 277 -17.26 -2.62 -6.53
C SER A 277 -16.76 -1.22 -6.16
N LEU A 278 -17.42 -0.59 -5.17
CA LEU A 278 -17.05 0.76 -4.71
C LEU A 278 -15.71 0.72 -3.98
N PRO A 279 -14.68 1.43 -4.46
CA PRO A 279 -13.41 1.50 -3.73
C PRO A 279 -13.59 2.12 -2.34
N GLY A 280 -13.10 1.43 -1.31
CA GLY A 280 -13.14 1.89 0.08
C GLY A 280 -11.88 2.67 0.49
N GLY A 281 -10.79 2.55 -0.29
CA GLY A 281 -9.53 3.24 -0.05
C GLY A 281 -8.60 3.27 -1.25
N ALA A 282 -7.39 3.81 -1.08
CA ALA A 282 -6.41 4.04 -2.14
C ALA A 282 -6.98 4.92 -3.29
N PHE A 283 -6.51 4.76 -4.51
CA PHE A 283 -7.01 5.47 -5.69
C PHE A 283 -7.10 4.55 -6.93
N TYR A 284 -7.56 3.32 -6.68
CA TYR A 284 -7.74 2.30 -7.72
C TYR A 284 -9.18 1.82 -7.76
N ALA A 285 -9.65 1.51 -8.97
CA ALA A 285 -10.85 0.73 -9.23
C ALA A 285 -10.44 -0.54 -9.99
N PHE A 286 -11.06 -1.68 -9.63
CA PHE A 286 -10.70 -2.99 -10.16
C PHE A 286 -11.94 -3.72 -10.70
N PRO A 287 -12.52 -3.20 -11.81
CA PRO A 287 -13.71 -3.77 -12.39
C PRO A 287 -13.45 -5.13 -13.06
N LYS A 288 -14.47 -5.98 -13.00
CA LYS A 288 -14.62 -7.17 -13.78
C LYS A 288 -15.17 -6.81 -15.17
N VAL A 289 -14.55 -7.34 -16.23
CA VAL A 289 -14.89 -7.02 -17.62
C VAL A 289 -15.36 -8.25 -18.41
N LYS A 290 -15.56 -9.38 -17.76
CA LYS A 290 -15.91 -10.67 -18.38
C LYS A 290 -17.12 -10.60 -19.29
N GLU A 291 -18.17 -9.92 -18.86
CA GLU A 291 -19.43 -9.81 -19.60
C GLU A 291 -19.33 -8.92 -20.86
N THR A 292 -18.16 -8.27 -21.08
CA THR A 292 -17.85 -7.62 -22.36
C THR A 292 -17.45 -8.62 -23.46
N GLY A 293 -17.30 -9.91 -23.10
CA GLY A 293 -16.79 -10.94 -24.01
C GLY A 293 -15.27 -10.93 -24.17
N MET A 294 -14.53 -10.12 -23.39
CA MET A 294 -13.09 -9.98 -23.44
C MET A 294 -12.44 -10.39 -22.11
N THR A 295 -11.24 -10.97 -22.20
CA THR A 295 -10.34 -11.05 -21.05
C THR A 295 -9.82 -9.66 -20.66
N GLY A 296 -9.36 -9.48 -19.43
CA GLY A 296 -8.76 -8.21 -18.98
C GLY A 296 -7.59 -7.76 -19.86
N ARG A 297 -6.79 -8.70 -20.40
CA ARG A 297 -5.67 -8.39 -21.32
C ARG A 297 -6.18 -7.88 -22.66
N GLU A 298 -7.20 -8.50 -23.24
CA GLU A 298 -7.81 -8.06 -24.50
C GLU A 298 -8.48 -6.70 -24.32
N PHE A 299 -9.21 -6.51 -23.24
CA PHE A 299 -9.83 -5.24 -22.88
C PHE A 299 -8.79 -4.12 -22.77
N CYS A 300 -7.67 -4.35 -22.06
CA CYS A 300 -6.58 -3.37 -21.95
C CYS A 300 -5.97 -3.03 -23.30
N LYS A 301 -5.72 -4.03 -24.15
CA LYS A 301 -5.17 -3.83 -25.49
C LYS A 301 -6.11 -2.99 -26.35
N LYS A 302 -7.40 -3.32 -26.35
CA LYS A 302 -8.43 -2.59 -27.10
C LYS A 302 -8.59 -1.17 -26.57
N ALA A 303 -8.66 -0.98 -25.24
CA ALA A 303 -8.72 0.33 -24.62
C ALA A 303 -7.55 1.24 -24.97
N MET A 304 -6.33 0.68 -25.06
CA MET A 304 -5.14 1.44 -25.47
C MET A 304 -5.23 1.88 -26.95
N HIS A 305 -5.57 0.97 -27.85
CA HIS A 305 -5.51 1.23 -29.30
C HIS A 305 -6.71 2.02 -29.82
N GLU A 306 -7.93 1.74 -29.32
CA GLU A 306 -9.15 2.33 -29.85
C GLU A 306 -9.69 3.49 -28.98
N ALA A 307 -9.46 3.44 -27.65
CA ALA A 307 -9.94 4.47 -26.74
C ALA A 307 -8.83 5.44 -26.25
N GLY A 308 -7.54 5.13 -26.50
CA GLY A 308 -6.42 5.93 -26.01
C GLY A 308 -6.29 5.90 -24.48
N VAL A 309 -6.76 4.82 -23.83
CA VAL A 309 -6.79 4.69 -22.36
C VAL A 309 -5.85 3.60 -21.89
N ALA A 310 -4.80 4.01 -21.15
CA ALA A 310 -3.83 3.10 -20.56
C ALA A 310 -4.33 2.57 -19.21
N ILE A 311 -4.61 1.28 -19.13
CA ILE A 311 -5.03 0.55 -17.93
C ILE A 311 -4.23 -0.74 -17.79
N VAL A 312 -4.25 -1.37 -16.62
CA VAL A 312 -3.42 -2.54 -16.33
C VAL A 312 -4.28 -3.80 -16.23
N PRO A 313 -3.94 -4.90 -16.94
CA PRO A 313 -4.71 -6.15 -16.84
C PRO A 313 -4.58 -6.75 -15.44
N GLY A 314 -5.65 -7.37 -14.96
CA GLY A 314 -5.71 -8.00 -13.64
C GLY A 314 -4.65 -9.08 -13.44
N THR A 315 -4.27 -9.80 -14.51
CA THR A 315 -3.21 -10.82 -14.48
C THR A 315 -1.83 -10.27 -14.09
N ALA A 316 -1.61 -8.96 -14.12
CA ALA A 316 -0.41 -8.34 -13.58
C ALA A 316 -0.37 -8.34 -12.03
N PHE A 317 -1.48 -8.65 -11.37
CA PHE A 317 -1.64 -8.62 -9.92
C PHE A 317 -1.99 -9.99 -9.32
N GLY A 318 -2.27 -10.98 -10.15
CA GLY A 318 -2.60 -12.35 -9.75
C GLY A 318 -3.17 -13.15 -10.91
N GLN A 319 -2.78 -14.42 -11.02
CA GLN A 319 -3.18 -15.28 -12.16
C GLN A 319 -4.69 -15.53 -12.23
N THR A 320 -5.38 -15.50 -11.08
CA THR A 320 -6.84 -15.69 -11.00
C THR A 320 -7.64 -14.50 -11.52
N CYS A 321 -6.98 -13.36 -11.79
CA CYS A 321 -7.63 -12.09 -12.16
C CYS A 321 -7.68 -11.83 -13.68
N GLN A 322 -7.79 -12.88 -14.48
CA GLN A 322 -7.84 -12.76 -15.95
C GLN A 322 -9.02 -11.94 -16.47
N ASP A 323 -10.12 -11.89 -15.71
CA ASP A 323 -11.36 -11.18 -16.07
C ASP A 323 -11.39 -9.74 -15.53
N TYR A 324 -10.32 -9.26 -14.88
CA TYR A 324 -10.26 -7.97 -14.23
C TYR A 324 -9.28 -7.02 -14.91
N VAL A 325 -9.49 -5.72 -14.67
CA VAL A 325 -8.54 -4.66 -15.08
C VAL A 325 -8.42 -3.63 -13.95
N ARG A 326 -7.25 -2.99 -13.81
CA ARG A 326 -7.05 -1.92 -12.84
C ARG A 326 -7.08 -0.56 -13.52
N PHE A 327 -7.96 0.30 -13.06
CA PHE A 327 -7.94 1.73 -13.31
C PHE A 327 -7.27 2.47 -12.14
N SER A 328 -6.60 3.58 -12.44
CA SER A 328 -6.17 4.55 -11.44
C SER A 328 -6.96 5.83 -11.63
N PHE A 329 -7.61 6.32 -10.58
CA PHE A 329 -8.30 7.61 -10.61
C PHE A 329 -7.46 8.76 -10.02
N ALA A 330 -6.13 8.56 -9.94
CA ALA A 330 -5.17 9.62 -9.63
C ALA A 330 -4.91 10.51 -10.87
N ALA A 331 -5.97 10.93 -11.55
CA ALA A 331 -6.00 11.79 -12.74
C ALA A 331 -7.08 12.86 -12.56
N SER A 332 -7.10 13.88 -13.43
CA SER A 332 -8.14 14.93 -13.38
C SER A 332 -9.53 14.34 -13.68
N ARG A 333 -10.59 14.99 -13.18
CA ARG A 333 -11.98 14.59 -13.47
C ARG A 333 -12.28 14.58 -14.97
N ASP A 334 -11.73 15.54 -15.69
CA ASP A 334 -11.89 15.66 -17.14
C ASP A 334 -11.28 14.46 -17.87
N ASN A 335 -10.04 14.08 -17.48
CA ASN A 335 -9.38 12.90 -18.04
C ASN A 335 -10.15 11.60 -17.72
N ILE A 336 -10.69 11.47 -16.49
CA ILE A 336 -11.51 10.32 -16.10
C ILE A 336 -12.79 10.28 -16.95
N SER A 337 -13.50 11.40 -17.08
CA SER A 337 -14.73 11.48 -17.90
C SER A 337 -14.44 11.15 -19.36
N GLN A 338 -13.39 11.73 -19.93
CA GLN A 338 -13.02 11.47 -21.33
C GLN A 338 -12.65 10.00 -21.56
N ALA A 339 -11.90 9.40 -20.62
CA ALA A 339 -11.54 7.97 -20.69
C ALA A 339 -12.79 7.08 -20.68
N LEU A 340 -13.75 7.35 -19.79
CA LEU A 340 -15.01 6.61 -19.71
C LEU A 340 -15.85 6.74 -20.99
N GLU A 341 -15.95 7.95 -21.56
CA GLU A 341 -16.63 8.16 -22.83
C GLU A 341 -15.99 7.41 -24.00
N ASN A 342 -14.66 7.44 -24.08
CA ASN A 342 -13.93 6.74 -25.11
C ASN A 342 -14.10 5.22 -25.00
N ILE A 343 -14.03 4.66 -23.78
CA ILE A 343 -14.28 3.24 -23.55
C ILE A 343 -15.72 2.87 -23.90
N LYS A 344 -16.69 3.74 -23.57
CA LYS A 344 -18.11 3.52 -23.95
C LYS A 344 -18.29 3.44 -25.47
N LYS A 345 -17.57 4.25 -26.24
CA LYS A 345 -17.58 4.18 -27.72
C LYS A 345 -16.92 2.90 -28.23
N MET A 346 -15.82 2.47 -27.60
CA MET A 346 -15.10 1.24 -27.93
C MET A 346 -15.95 -0.03 -27.71
N LEU A 347 -16.88 -0.01 -26.75
CA LEU A 347 -17.75 -1.15 -26.41
C LEU A 347 -19.06 -1.22 -27.23
N LYS A 348 -19.34 -0.22 -28.06
CA LYS A 348 -20.46 -0.22 -29.02
C LYS A 348 -20.06 -0.91 -30.30
#